data_b993c51847f8f06e5ce719d98ccdb61b
#
_entry.id   b993c51847f8f06e5ce719d98ccdb61b
#
_cell.length_a   1.000
_cell.length_b   1.000
_cell.length_c   1.000
_cell.angle_alpha   90.00
_cell.angle_beta   90.00
_cell.angle_gamma   90.00
#
_symmetry.space_group_name_H-M   'P 1'
#
loop_
_entity.id
_entity.type
_entity.pdbx_description
1 polymer ?
#
loop_
_entity_poly.entity_id
_entity_poly.type
_entity_poly.pdbx_seq_one_letter_code
_entity_poly.pdbx_strand_id
1 'polypeptide(L)'
;MFVLWLAGVAMRMTILAMPPVIPQVHDELHMSETQVGLLIGLPLALFAIAAVPGSLLIARIGSSLAVILGMVIAALAGGARGAAVDVATLYAASIATGFGVAIIQPAMPTLVREWLPRHVAFGTIAYSSGMLMGAMFATVFTIPVVLPLVGGSWRRDLVAWAVPALLIAPLFFVLSPKTDSRGVANAAIGGLWWPDWKSPLVWLLGVALGSNNAAYFSTNAFLGDFLTSHGKPELLGPALAWLNGAQIVTPIILLTMADRMQRQAWPFLIFGPILFVSFFGLMFIPSTLWIIVCSASIGVTTAITLIATLALPPLLSAPADVSRTAAGMFTISYTIAIVVPTISGALWDATGVPWTAFVPLCVCAVVLTVLGTAVARYKPASEKGIIAQ
;
A
#
# COMPACT_ATOMS: atom_id res chain seq x y z
N MET A 1 2.75 -21.82 3.11
CA MET A 1 2.33 -21.04 1.93
C MET A 1 0.94 -20.44 2.09
N PHE A 2 -0.11 -21.26 2.19
CA PHE A 2 -1.50 -20.79 2.31
C PHE A 2 -1.72 -19.84 3.50
N VAL A 3 -1.11 -20.13 4.65
CA VAL A 3 -1.19 -19.29 5.87
C VAL A 3 -0.55 -17.90 5.67
N LEU A 4 0.59 -17.84 4.97
CA LEU A 4 1.23 -16.57 4.61
C LEU A 4 0.35 -15.76 3.65
N TRP A 5 -0.30 -16.43 2.70
CA TRP A 5 -1.26 -15.82 1.79
C TRP A 5 -2.46 -15.23 2.54
N LEU A 6 -3.06 -16.00 3.48
CA LEU A 6 -4.15 -15.51 4.33
C LEU A 6 -3.75 -14.28 5.16
N ALA A 7 -2.54 -14.27 5.70
CA ALA A 7 -2.03 -13.10 6.43
C ALA A 7 -1.95 -11.86 5.53
N GLY A 8 -1.49 -12.04 4.28
CA GLY A 8 -1.50 -10.97 3.28
C GLY A 8 -2.91 -10.45 3.00
N VAL A 9 -3.89 -11.36 2.80
CA VAL A 9 -5.30 -11.01 2.59
C VAL A 9 -5.83 -10.17 3.75
N ALA A 10 -5.68 -10.64 5.00
CA ALA A 10 -6.16 -9.93 6.18
C ALA A 10 -5.56 -8.53 6.31
N MET A 11 -4.26 -8.38 6.02
CA MET A 11 -3.54 -7.13 6.15
C MET A 11 -4.07 -6.03 5.22
N ARG A 12 -4.45 -6.37 3.98
CA ARG A 12 -4.92 -5.37 2.99
C ARG A 12 -6.42 -5.18 3.00
N MET A 13 -7.18 -6.21 3.30
CA MET A 13 -8.64 -6.18 3.28
C MET A 13 -9.20 -5.14 4.24
N THR A 14 -8.67 -5.05 5.46
CA THR A 14 -9.12 -4.08 6.46
C THR A 14 -8.86 -2.61 6.06
N ILE A 15 -7.80 -2.34 5.31
CA ILE A 15 -7.48 -0.98 4.84
C ILE A 15 -8.35 -0.62 3.64
N LEU A 16 -8.44 -1.51 2.66
CA LEU A 16 -9.11 -1.26 1.37
C LEU A 16 -10.63 -1.47 1.42
N ALA A 17 -11.20 -1.84 2.58
CA ALA A 17 -12.64 -1.79 2.80
C ALA A 17 -13.19 -0.35 2.87
N MET A 18 -12.36 0.66 3.19
CA MET A 18 -12.79 2.05 3.32
C MET A 18 -13.10 2.74 1.98
N PRO A 19 -12.26 2.66 0.93
CA PRO A 19 -12.45 3.41 -0.31
C PRO A 19 -13.85 3.29 -0.96
N PRO A 20 -14.47 2.10 -1.05
CA PRO A 20 -15.79 1.99 -1.66
C PRO A 20 -16.92 2.73 -0.92
N VAL A 21 -16.74 2.99 0.37
CA VAL A 21 -17.74 3.61 1.24
C VAL A 21 -17.41 5.07 1.59
N ILE A 22 -16.27 5.61 1.13
CA ILE A 22 -15.87 7.00 1.39
C ILE A 22 -16.99 7.99 1.07
N PRO A 23 -17.70 7.95 -0.08
CA PRO A 23 -18.75 8.93 -0.34
C PRO A 23 -19.85 8.93 0.73
N GLN A 24 -20.28 7.76 1.21
CA GLN A 24 -21.27 7.66 2.29
C GLN A 24 -20.77 8.20 3.62
N VAL A 25 -19.48 7.94 3.94
CA VAL A 25 -18.81 8.44 5.14
C VAL A 25 -18.66 9.94 5.08
N HIS A 26 -18.24 10.48 3.92
CA HIS A 26 -18.09 11.90 3.64
C HIS A 26 -19.42 12.63 3.87
N ASP A 27 -20.51 12.17 3.25
CA ASP A 27 -21.82 12.78 3.36
C ASP A 27 -22.38 12.74 4.79
N GLU A 28 -22.27 11.58 5.47
CA GLU A 28 -22.86 11.39 6.81
C GLU A 28 -22.08 12.14 7.92
N LEU A 29 -20.75 12.18 7.83
CA LEU A 29 -19.90 12.85 8.81
C LEU A 29 -19.52 14.29 8.42
N HIS A 30 -20.07 14.80 7.31
CA HIS A 30 -19.80 16.14 6.77
C HIS A 30 -18.30 16.47 6.70
N MET A 31 -17.52 15.52 6.14
CA MET A 31 -16.06 15.65 6.01
C MET A 31 -15.70 16.63 4.89
N SER A 32 -14.57 17.32 5.04
CA SER A 32 -13.94 18.01 3.92
C SER A 32 -13.08 17.03 3.10
N GLU A 33 -12.74 17.38 1.86
CA GLU A 33 -11.86 16.57 1.01
C GLU A 33 -10.46 16.41 1.62
N THR A 34 -9.99 17.45 2.31
CA THR A 34 -8.76 17.37 3.12
C THR A 34 -8.86 16.28 4.19
N GLN A 35 -10.02 16.18 4.85
CA GLN A 35 -10.25 15.16 5.87
C GLN A 35 -10.35 13.76 5.26
N VAL A 36 -10.91 13.62 4.05
CA VAL A 36 -10.90 12.35 3.30
C VAL A 36 -9.47 11.94 2.95
N GLY A 37 -8.66 12.87 2.44
CA GLY A 37 -7.24 12.61 2.16
C GLY A 37 -6.46 12.17 3.39
N LEU A 38 -6.69 12.82 4.52
CA LEU A 38 -6.07 12.46 5.79
C LEU A 38 -6.54 11.09 6.30
N LEU A 39 -7.83 10.74 6.14
CA LEU A 39 -8.38 9.45 6.54
C LEU A 39 -7.64 8.27 5.89
N ILE A 40 -7.31 8.40 4.61
CA ILE A 40 -6.54 7.38 3.87
C ILE A 40 -5.06 7.41 4.24
N GLY A 41 -4.51 8.58 4.53
CA GLY A 41 -3.09 8.77 4.88
C GLY A 41 -2.74 8.27 6.28
N LEU A 42 -3.60 8.46 7.28
CA LEU A 42 -3.32 8.16 8.69
C LEU A 42 -2.88 6.72 8.97
N PRO A 43 -3.50 5.66 8.42
CA PRO A 43 -3.01 4.30 8.60
C PRO A 43 -1.60 4.10 8.03
N LEU A 44 -1.26 4.82 6.96
CA LEU A 44 0.04 4.73 6.31
C LEU A 44 1.15 5.42 7.12
N ALA A 45 0.80 6.45 7.91
CA ALA A 45 1.73 7.12 8.82
C ALA A 45 2.38 6.12 9.79
N LEU A 46 1.59 5.17 10.24
CA LEU A 46 2.07 4.18 11.20
C LEU A 46 3.04 3.18 10.59
N PHE A 47 2.98 2.94 9.29
CA PHE A 47 3.98 2.10 8.64
C PHE A 47 5.37 2.76 8.64
N ALA A 48 5.43 4.10 8.60
CA ALA A 48 6.69 4.83 8.73
C ALA A 48 7.23 4.79 10.17
N ILE A 49 6.34 4.91 11.17
CA ILE A 49 6.70 5.05 12.59
C ILE A 49 6.86 3.68 13.27
N ALA A 50 6.03 2.71 12.92
CA ALA A 50 5.94 1.43 13.63
C ALA A 50 6.96 0.37 13.17
N ALA A 51 7.80 0.67 12.17
CA ALA A 51 8.86 -0.26 11.75
C ALA A 51 9.82 -0.62 12.92
N VAL A 52 10.14 0.35 13.77
CA VAL A 52 11.00 0.16 14.94
C VAL A 52 10.27 -0.52 16.10
N PRO A 53 9.13 -0.01 16.61
CA PRO A 53 8.35 -0.70 17.63
C PRO A 53 7.92 -2.10 17.21
N GLY A 54 7.56 -2.29 15.94
CA GLY A 54 7.21 -3.60 15.39
C GLY A 54 8.35 -4.61 15.46
N SER A 55 9.56 -4.20 15.11
CA SER A 55 10.73 -5.07 15.20
C SER A 55 11.10 -5.43 16.65
N LEU A 56 10.95 -4.49 17.59
CA LEU A 56 11.13 -4.76 19.02
C LEU A 56 10.05 -5.73 19.57
N LEU A 57 8.82 -5.58 19.12
CA LEU A 57 7.75 -6.51 19.49
C LEU A 57 8.05 -7.92 18.96
N ILE A 58 8.44 -8.04 17.70
CA ILE A 58 8.83 -9.31 17.08
C ILE A 58 9.97 -9.96 17.86
N ALA A 59 10.95 -9.18 18.28
CA ALA A 59 12.07 -9.67 19.08
C ALA A 59 11.65 -10.21 20.46
N ARG A 60 10.60 -9.66 21.06
CA ARG A 60 10.10 -10.06 22.38
C ARG A 60 9.15 -11.26 22.36
N ILE A 61 8.19 -11.26 21.44
CA ILE A 61 7.09 -12.25 21.42
C ILE A 61 7.20 -13.23 20.23
N GLY A 62 8.12 -13.03 19.32
CA GLY A 62 8.29 -13.82 18.10
C GLY A 62 7.40 -13.32 16.94
N SER A 63 7.80 -13.69 15.73
CA SER A 63 7.17 -13.22 14.48
C SER A 63 5.72 -13.71 14.34
N SER A 64 5.42 -14.97 14.67
CA SER A 64 4.07 -15.55 14.54
C SER A 64 3.05 -14.85 15.47
N LEU A 65 3.41 -14.67 16.76
CA LEU A 65 2.52 -13.99 17.71
C LEU A 65 2.36 -12.50 17.37
N ALA A 66 3.41 -11.84 16.86
CA ALA A 66 3.33 -10.46 16.41
C ALA A 66 2.34 -10.31 15.25
N VAL A 67 2.33 -11.23 14.27
CA VAL A 67 1.37 -11.24 13.16
C VAL A 67 -0.05 -11.44 13.68
N ILE A 68 -0.28 -12.40 14.56
CA ILE A 68 -1.61 -12.66 15.15
C ILE A 68 -2.12 -11.42 15.90
N LEU A 69 -1.29 -10.82 16.75
CA LEU A 69 -1.65 -9.62 17.51
C LEU A 69 -1.97 -8.46 16.55
N GLY A 70 -1.16 -8.26 15.54
CA GLY A 70 -1.40 -7.25 14.52
C GLY A 70 -2.71 -7.47 13.75
N MET A 71 -3.04 -8.73 13.38
CA MET A 71 -4.31 -9.08 12.73
C MET A 71 -5.50 -8.78 13.62
N VAL A 72 -5.45 -9.19 14.91
CA VAL A 72 -6.53 -8.94 15.85
C VAL A 72 -6.75 -7.44 16.05
N ILE A 73 -5.68 -6.67 16.25
CA ILE A 73 -5.77 -5.21 16.38
C ILE A 73 -6.36 -4.60 15.11
N ALA A 74 -5.84 -4.96 13.93
CA ALA A 74 -6.30 -4.41 12.66
C ALA A 74 -7.78 -4.76 12.39
N ALA A 75 -8.21 -5.98 12.70
CA ALA A 75 -9.60 -6.41 12.52
C ALA A 75 -10.54 -5.69 13.49
N LEU A 76 -10.24 -5.68 14.80
CA LEU A 76 -11.08 -5.03 15.79
C LEU A 76 -11.17 -3.52 15.55
N ALA A 77 -10.05 -2.86 15.30
CA ALA A 77 -10.02 -1.44 15.00
C ALA A 77 -10.69 -1.13 13.64
N GLY A 78 -10.50 -2.01 12.65
CA GLY A 78 -11.18 -1.94 11.36
C GLY A 78 -12.70 -1.96 11.50
N GLY A 79 -13.22 -2.87 12.32
CA GLY A 79 -14.64 -2.94 12.67
C GLY A 79 -15.11 -1.75 13.52
N ALA A 80 -14.29 -1.27 14.46
CA ALA A 80 -14.59 -0.12 15.30
C ALA A 80 -14.79 1.18 14.49
N ARG A 81 -14.22 1.30 13.29
CA ARG A 81 -14.54 2.40 12.38
C ARG A 81 -16.03 2.50 12.04
N GLY A 82 -16.73 1.34 12.00
CA GLY A 82 -18.18 1.29 11.82
C GLY A 82 -18.98 1.86 12.99
N ALA A 83 -18.38 1.99 14.17
CA ALA A 83 -19.00 2.59 15.37
C ALA A 83 -18.64 4.08 15.53
N ALA A 84 -17.87 4.68 14.59
CA ALA A 84 -17.46 6.08 14.68
C ALA A 84 -18.67 7.02 14.60
N VAL A 85 -18.77 7.95 15.55
CA VAL A 85 -19.85 8.94 15.63
C VAL A 85 -19.44 10.28 15.03
N ASP A 86 -18.14 10.51 14.88
CA ASP A 86 -17.53 11.72 14.32
C ASP A 86 -16.21 11.42 13.62
N VAL A 87 -15.65 12.42 12.97
CA VAL A 87 -14.37 12.32 12.23
C VAL A 87 -13.21 11.94 13.15
N ALA A 88 -13.18 12.45 14.38
CA ALA A 88 -12.09 12.19 15.33
C ALA A 88 -12.06 10.72 15.76
N THR A 89 -13.22 10.13 16.09
CA THR A 89 -13.33 8.71 16.43
C THR A 89 -13.03 7.81 15.22
N LEU A 90 -13.42 8.22 14.02
CA LEU A 90 -13.08 7.52 12.78
C LEU A 90 -11.56 7.50 12.55
N TYR A 91 -10.89 8.65 12.77
CA TYR A 91 -9.43 8.74 12.68
C TYR A 91 -8.73 7.88 13.73
N ALA A 92 -9.18 7.93 14.99
CA ALA A 92 -8.62 7.10 16.05
C ALA A 92 -8.69 5.61 15.72
N ALA A 93 -9.84 5.14 15.24
CA ALA A 93 -10.01 3.75 14.82
C ALA A 93 -9.16 3.42 13.57
N SER A 94 -9.01 4.36 12.62
CA SER A 94 -8.16 4.19 11.43
C SER A 94 -6.67 4.14 11.80
N ILE A 95 -6.23 4.95 12.75
CA ILE A 95 -4.87 4.91 13.33
C ILE A 95 -4.64 3.54 13.99
N ALA A 96 -5.56 3.07 14.80
CA ALA A 96 -5.45 1.76 15.45
C ALA A 96 -5.42 0.60 14.42
N THR A 97 -6.20 0.69 13.33
CA THR A 97 -6.15 -0.26 12.22
C THR A 97 -4.76 -0.26 11.57
N GLY A 98 -4.23 0.92 11.26
CA GLY A 98 -2.89 1.08 10.69
C GLY A 98 -1.80 0.55 11.62
N PHE A 99 -1.92 0.74 12.93
CA PHE A 99 -0.99 0.20 13.92
C PHE A 99 -0.95 -1.34 13.90
N GLY A 100 -2.11 -1.99 13.84
CA GLY A 100 -2.17 -3.44 13.68
C GLY A 100 -1.45 -3.93 12.43
N VAL A 101 -1.71 -3.31 11.28
CA VAL A 101 -1.05 -3.66 10.02
C VAL A 101 0.46 -3.36 10.04
N ALA A 102 0.86 -2.26 10.68
CA ALA A 102 2.26 -1.88 10.82
C ALA A 102 3.10 -2.88 11.64
N ILE A 103 2.48 -3.61 12.56
CA ILE A 103 3.11 -4.74 13.27
C ILE A 103 3.31 -5.94 12.33
N ILE A 104 2.30 -6.26 11.50
CA ILE A 104 2.34 -7.41 10.59
C ILE A 104 3.43 -7.24 9.53
N GLN A 105 3.57 -6.05 8.98
CA GLN A 105 4.39 -5.78 7.80
C GLN A 105 5.86 -6.19 7.96
N PRO A 106 6.60 -5.82 9.00
CA PRO A 106 7.99 -6.27 9.20
C PRO A 106 8.09 -7.74 9.63
N ALA A 107 7.02 -8.32 10.21
CA ALA A 107 7.00 -9.70 10.64
C ALA A 107 6.89 -10.68 9.45
N MET A 108 6.24 -10.28 8.34
CA MET A 108 6.03 -11.16 7.19
C MET A 108 7.33 -11.66 6.54
N PRO A 109 8.31 -10.80 6.19
CA PRO A 109 9.61 -11.27 5.67
C PRO A 109 10.36 -12.17 6.65
N THR A 110 10.24 -11.91 7.95
CA THR A 110 10.85 -12.74 9.01
C THR A 110 10.25 -14.13 9.02
N LEU A 111 8.91 -14.23 9.01
CA LEU A 111 8.19 -15.51 8.92
C LEU A 111 8.55 -16.30 7.66
N VAL A 112 8.66 -15.61 6.52
CA VAL A 112 9.05 -16.26 5.27
C VAL A 112 10.45 -16.90 5.41
N ARG A 113 11.40 -16.21 6.01
CA ARG A 113 12.74 -16.75 6.25
C ARG A 113 12.75 -17.89 7.25
N GLU A 114 11.93 -17.81 8.29
CA GLU A 114 11.81 -18.85 9.33
C GLU A 114 11.15 -20.12 8.78
N TRP A 115 10.07 -19.99 8.02
CA TRP A 115 9.28 -21.14 7.56
C TRP A 115 9.76 -21.72 6.24
N LEU A 116 10.36 -20.88 5.39
CA LEU A 116 10.75 -21.25 4.02
C LEU A 116 12.18 -20.78 3.69
N PRO A 117 13.21 -21.17 4.48
CA PRO A 117 14.58 -20.66 4.31
C PRO A 117 15.16 -20.96 2.93
N ARG A 118 14.74 -22.05 2.30
CA ARG A 118 15.17 -22.46 0.94
C ARG A 118 14.32 -21.89 -0.18
N HIS A 119 13.14 -21.31 0.13
CA HIS A 119 12.16 -20.83 -0.84
C HIS A 119 11.63 -19.43 -0.47
N VAL A 120 12.51 -18.53 -0.04
CA VAL A 120 12.15 -17.16 0.43
C VAL A 120 11.38 -16.38 -0.64
N ALA A 121 11.80 -16.46 -1.90
CA ALA A 121 11.12 -15.80 -3.00
C ALA A 121 9.65 -16.27 -3.13
N PHE A 122 9.42 -17.57 -3.03
CA PHE A 122 8.07 -18.16 -3.08
C PHE A 122 7.18 -17.72 -1.90
N GLY A 123 7.75 -17.65 -0.70
CA GLY A 123 7.03 -17.16 0.48
C GLY A 123 6.67 -15.68 0.34
N THR A 124 7.57 -14.88 -0.21
CA THR A 124 7.33 -13.46 -0.50
C THR A 124 6.21 -13.28 -1.53
N ILE A 125 6.24 -14.04 -2.62
CA ILE A 125 5.16 -14.03 -3.62
C ILE A 125 3.83 -14.45 -3.00
N ALA A 126 3.82 -15.46 -2.11
CA ALA A 126 2.60 -15.93 -1.48
C ALA A 126 1.91 -14.84 -0.66
N TYR A 127 2.61 -14.18 0.29
CA TYR A 127 1.97 -13.14 1.08
C TYR A 127 1.67 -11.89 0.26
N SER A 128 2.52 -11.52 -0.70
CA SER A 128 2.28 -10.35 -1.56
C SER A 128 1.05 -10.56 -2.46
N SER A 129 0.87 -11.76 -3.04
CA SER A 129 -0.35 -12.08 -3.78
C SER A 129 -1.58 -12.07 -2.88
N GLY A 130 -1.45 -12.51 -1.62
CA GLY A 130 -2.50 -12.38 -0.62
C GLY A 130 -2.89 -10.92 -0.38
N MET A 131 -1.92 -10.00 -0.28
CA MET A 131 -2.19 -8.55 -0.15
C MET A 131 -3.00 -8.01 -1.34
N LEU A 132 -2.62 -8.37 -2.57
CA LEU A 132 -3.36 -7.94 -3.76
C LEU A 132 -4.78 -8.51 -3.79
N MET A 133 -4.94 -9.79 -3.43
CA MET A 133 -6.27 -10.42 -3.35
C MET A 133 -7.13 -9.80 -2.24
N GLY A 134 -6.57 -9.48 -1.08
CA GLY A 134 -7.27 -8.81 0.01
C GLY A 134 -7.77 -7.42 -0.40
N ALA A 135 -6.93 -6.65 -1.10
CA ALA A 135 -7.32 -5.36 -1.66
C ALA A 135 -8.45 -5.51 -2.68
N MET A 136 -8.33 -6.47 -3.60
CA MET A 136 -9.34 -6.76 -4.61
C MET A 136 -10.66 -7.19 -3.96
N PHE A 137 -10.65 -8.13 -3.02
CA PHE A 137 -11.86 -8.58 -2.36
C PHE A 137 -12.62 -7.43 -1.72
N ALA A 138 -11.94 -6.59 -0.95
CA ALA A 138 -12.57 -5.45 -0.30
C ALA A 138 -13.15 -4.45 -1.32
N THR A 139 -12.46 -4.14 -2.40
CA THR A 139 -12.91 -3.12 -3.35
C THR A 139 -13.94 -3.63 -4.36
N VAL A 140 -13.83 -4.91 -4.81
CA VAL A 140 -14.73 -5.48 -5.81
C VAL A 140 -16.05 -5.92 -5.20
N PHE A 141 -16.03 -6.53 -4.01
CA PHE A 141 -17.24 -7.12 -3.43
C PHE A 141 -18.01 -6.19 -2.49
N THR A 142 -17.46 -5.08 -2.03
CA THR A 142 -18.16 -4.15 -1.14
C THR A 142 -19.46 -3.66 -1.77
N ILE A 143 -19.41 -2.99 -2.91
CA ILE A 143 -20.59 -2.35 -3.50
C ILE A 143 -21.64 -3.37 -3.99
N PRO A 144 -21.30 -4.41 -4.79
CA PRO A 144 -22.29 -5.31 -5.34
C PRO A 144 -22.79 -6.39 -4.38
N VAL A 145 -22.03 -6.71 -3.33
CA VAL A 145 -22.34 -7.86 -2.46
C VAL A 145 -22.51 -7.45 -1.00
N VAL A 146 -21.46 -6.88 -0.37
CA VAL A 146 -21.48 -6.68 1.09
C VAL A 146 -22.45 -5.58 1.49
N LEU A 147 -22.43 -4.42 0.83
CA LEU A 147 -23.33 -3.32 1.13
C LEU A 147 -24.82 -3.72 1.03
N PRO A 148 -25.30 -4.40 -0.02
CA PRO A 148 -26.68 -4.89 -0.07
C PRO A 148 -27.01 -5.87 1.06
N LEU A 149 -26.10 -6.80 1.39
CA LEU A 149 -26.29 -7.78 2.46
C LEU A 149 -26.42 -7.14 3.86
N VAL A 150 -25.75 -6.01 4.08
CA VAL A 150 -25.79 -5.29 5.36
C VAL A 150 -26.79 -4.12 5.36
N GLY A 151 -27.68 -4.07 4.38
CA GLY A 151 -28.72 -3.04 4.28
C GLY A 151 -28.21 -1.65 3.87
N GLY A 152 -27.18 -1.58 3.05
CA GLY A 152 -26.63 -0.35 2.48
C GLY A 152 -25.82 0.52 3.45
N SER A 153 -25.53 0.04 4.67
CA SER A 153 -24.86 0.83 5.72
C SER A 153 -23.35 0.64 5.66
N TRP A 154 -22.61 1.71 5.42
CA TRP A 154 -21.13 1.70 5.48
C TRP A 154 -20.58 1.26 6.85
N ARG A 155 -21.31 1.56 7.92
CA ARG A 155 -20.94 1.16 9.29
C ARG A 155 -20.91 -0.35 9.42
N ARG A 156 -21.97 -1.01 8.96
CA ARG A 156 -22.08 -2.48 8.99
C ARG A 156 -21.15 -3.13 7.96
N ASP A 157 -20.87 -2.48 6.85
CA ASP A 157 -19.90 -2.94 5.86
C ASP A 157 -18.50 -3.06 6.46
N LEU A 158 -18.01 -2.05 7.16
CA LEU A 158 -16.71 -2.09 7.83
C LEU A 158 -16.63 -3.18 8.90
N VAL A 159 -17.73 -3.40 9.65
CA VAL A 159 -17.83 -4.53 10.59
C VAL A 159 -17.82 -5.87 9.85
N ALA A 160 -18.55 -5.98 8.72
CA ALA A 160 -18.57 -7.20 7.91
C ALA A 160 -17.19 -7.57 7.40
N TRP A 161 -16.40 -6.61 6.93
CA TRP A 161 -15.02 -6.85 6.49
C TRP A 161 -14.04 -7.14 7.64
N ALA A 162 -14.34 -6.72 8.86
CA ALA A 162 -13.56 -7.07 10.05
C ALA A 162 -13.70 -8.54 10.44
N VAL A 163 -14.88 -9.16 10.20
CA VAL A 163 -15.15 -10.55 10.59
C VAL A 163 -14.19 -11.55 9.92
N PRO A 164 -14.06 -11.63 8.58
CA PRO A 164 -13.11 -12.55 7.95
C PRO A 164 -11.66 -12.26 8.35
N ALA A 165 -11.27 -10.99 8.51
CA ALA A 165 -9.95 -10.64 8.99
C ALA A 165 -9.69 -11.17 10.41
N LEU A 166 -10.68 -11.09 11.30
CA LEU A 166 -10.61 -11.62 12.67
C LEU A 166 -10.56 -13.16 12.67
N LEU A 167 -11.31 -13.83 11.80
CA LEU A 167 -11.31 -15.30 11.68
C LEU A 167 -9.99 -15.86 11.13
N ILE A 168 -9.28 -15.09 10.33
CA ILE A 168 -7.96 -15.50 9.84
C ILE A 168 -6.94 -15.60 10.98
N ALA A 169 -7.04 -14.79 12.04
CA ALA A 169 -6.06 -14.79 13.12
C ALA A 169 -5.98 -16.14 13.88
N PRO A 170 -7.09 -16.74 14.39
CA PRO A 170 -7.05 -18.07 15.00
C PRO A 170 -6.69 -19.17 14.00
N LEU A 171 -7.13 -19.08 12.75
CA LEU A 171 -6.74 -20.00 11.71
C LEU A 171 -5.23 -19.95 11.46
N PHE A 172 -4.66 -18.75 11.44
CA PHE A 172 -3.22 -18.55 11.36
C PHE A 172 -2.51 -19.19 12.56
N PHE A 173 -3.01 -19.01 13.77
CA PHE A 173 -2.45 -19.59 14.99
C PHE A 173 -2.41 -21.12 14.93
N VAL A 174 -3.52 -21.76 14.52
CA VAL A 174 -3.63 -23.21 14.46
C VAL A 174 -2.75 -23.82 13.36
N LEU A 175 -2.68 -23.15 12.20
CA LEU A 175 -1.95 -23.66 11.02
C LEU A 175 -0.48 -23.24 10.97
N SER A 176 -0.04 -22.32 11.84
CA SER A 176 1.35 -21.86 11.89
C SER A 176 2.29 -22.97 12.35
N PRO A 177 3.42 -23.17 11.67
CA PRO A 177 4.49 -24.03 12.15
C PRO A 177 4.97 -23.55 13.53
N LYS A 178 5.07 -24.46 14.49
CA LYS A 178 5.64 -24.17 15.81
C LYS A 178 7.17 -24.08 15.70
N THR A 179 7.66 -22.93 15.36
CA THR A 179 9.11 -22.66 15.22
C THR A 179 9.58 -21.79 16.41
N ASP A 180 10.72 -22.13 16.97
CA ASP A 180 11.32 -21.35 18.06
C ASP A 180 11.98 -20.09 17.46
N SER A 181 11.19 -19.00 17.37
CA SER A 181 11.56 -17.74 16.70
C SER A 181 12.59 -16.90 17.47
N ARG A 182 12.97 -17.31 18.68
CA ARG A 182 13.84 -16.51 19.59
C ARG A 182 15.28 -16.36 19.11
N GLY A 183 15.78 -17.31 18.30
CA GLY A 183 17.16 -17.29 17.82
C GLY A 183 17.45 -16.29 16.69
N VAL A 184 16.46 -16.03 15.82
CA VAL A 184 16.63 -15.14 14.63
C VAL A 184 16.49 -13.67 15.02
N ALA A 185 15.69 -13.38 16.02
CA ALA A 185 15.47 -12.02 16.52
C ALA A 185 16.74 -11.41 17.14
N ASN A 186 17.55 -12.20 17.85
CA ASN A 186 18.81 -11.73 18.47
C ASN A 186 19.89 -11.35 17.46
N ALA A 187 19.89 -11.96 16.26
CA ALA A 187 20.84 -11.62 15.20
C ALA A 187 20.52 -10.28 14.52
N ALA A 188 19.24 -9.84 14.56
CA ALA A 188 18.82 -8.57 13.95
C ALA A 188 19.12 -7.33 14.82
N ILE A 189 19.36 -7.51 16.13
CA ILE A 189 19.59 -6.39 17.08
C ILE A 189 21.03 -5.86 17.01
N GLY A 190 21.97 -6.64 16.46
CA GLY A 190 23.41 -6.27 16.38
C GLY A 190 23.81 -5.44 15.16
N GLY A 191 22.92 -5.20 14.18
CA GLY A 191 23.23 -4.48 12.95
C GLY A 191 22.85 -2.99 13.01
N LEU A 192 23.46 -2.18 12.12
CA LEU A 192 23.07 -0.79 11.88
C LEU A 192 21.64 -0.76 11.30
N TRP A 193 20.62 -0.57 12.16
CA TRP A 193 19.21 -0.56 11.79
C TRP A 193 18.70 0.85 11.38
N TRP A 194 19.40 1.91 11.82
CA TRP A 194 19.03 3.29 11.54
C TRP A 194 19.32 3.65 10.08
N PRO A 195 18.36 4.23 9.34
CA PRO A 195 18.56 4.61 7.94
C PRO A 195 19.71 5.60 7.77
N ASP A 196 20.42 5.49 6.68
CA ASP A 196 21.44 6.47 6.30
C ASP A 196 20.77 7.64 5.54
N TRP A 197 20.31 8.60 6.29
CA TRP A 197 19.64 9.80 5.75
C TRP A 197 20.57 10.69 4.90
N LYS A 198 21.88 10.47 4.93
CA LYS A 198 22.85 11.16 4.08
C LYS A 198 22.99 10.49 2.70
N SER A 199 22.51 9.28 2.54
CA SER A 199 22.60 8.55 1.29
C SER A 199 21.58 9.08 0.28
N PRO A 200 22.02 9.61 -0.89
CA PRO A 200 21.11 10.02 -1.96
C PRO A 200 20.22 8.88 -2.46
N LEU A 201 20.71 7.65 -2.40
CA LEU A 201 19.96 6.47 -2.82
C LEU A 201 18.68 6.27 -1.99
N VAL A 202 18.74 6.48 -0.67
CA VAL A 202 17.59 6.36 0.23
C VAL A 202 16.49 7.35 -0.17
N TRP A 203 16.87 8.60 -0.47
CA TRP A 203 15.92 9.64 -0.90
C TRP A 203 15.36 9.35 -2.30
N LEU A 204 16.20 8.97 -3.25
CA LEU A 204 15.74 8.64 -4.61
C LEU A 204 14.72 7.49 -4.59
N LEU A 205 15.06 6.40 -3.89
CA LEU A 205 14.15 5.25 -3.74
C LEU A 205 12.89 5.62 -2.97
N GLY A 206 13.03 6.36 -1.88
CA GLY A 206 11.93 6.76 -1.02
C GLY A 206 10.93 7.67 -1.72
N VAL A 207 11.41 8.68 -2.45
CA VAL A 207 10.53 9.60 -3.19
C VAL A 207 9.91 8.91 -4.40
N ALA A 208 10.63 8.05 -5.13
CA ALA A 208 10.06 7.30 -6.24
C ALA A 208 8.93 6.35 -5.76
N LEU A 209 9.19 5.57 -4.70
CA LEU A 209 8.19 4.69 -4.12
C LEU A 209 7.03 5.48 -3.49
N GLY A 210 7.32 6.62 -2.87
CA GLY A 210 6.33 7.51 -2.26
C GLY A 210 5.39 8.10 -3.29
N SER A 211 5.91 8.55 -4.42
CA SER A 211 5.11 9.05 -5.55
C SER A 211 4.19 7.97 -6.11
N ASN A 212 4.68 6.73 -6.21
CA ASN A 212 3.86 5.59 -6.62
C ASN A 212 2.74 5.27 -5.62
N ASN A 213 3.08 5.17 -4.34
CA ASN A 213 2.10 4.88 -3.28
C ASN A 213 1.07 6.00 -3.14
N ALA A 214 1.50 7.27 -3.21
CA ALA A 214 0.60 8.42 -3.20
C ALA A 214 -0.39 8.37 -4.38
N ALA A 215 0.09 8.10 -5.60
CA ALA A 215 -0.76 7.94 -6.78
C ALA A 215 -1.83 6.89 -6.56
N TYR A 216 -1.47 5.70 -6.06
CA TYR A 216 -2.40 4.61 -5.81
C TYR A 216 -3.42 4.93 -4.70
N PHE A 217 -2.94 5.36 -3.51
CA PHE A 217 -3.82 5.58 -2.37
C PHE A 217 -4.72 6.80 -2.54
N SER A 218 -4.21 7.90 -3.13
CA SER A 218 -5.05 9.07 -3.43
C SER A 218 -6.13 8.76 -4.46
N THR A 219 -5.83 7.94 -5.48
CA THR A 219 -6.87 7.53 -6.43
C THR A 219 -7.97 6.74 -5.73
N ASN A 220 -7.61 5.79 -4.85
CA ASN A 220 -8.60 5.07 -4.05
C ASN A 220 -9.40 6.00 -3.10
N ALA A 221 -8.81 7.10 -2.63
CA ALA A 221 -9.49 8.07 -1.75
C ALA A 221 -10.51 8.91 -2.51
N PHE A 222 -10.07 9.57 -3.60
CA PHE A 222 -10.85 10.63 -4.24
C PHE A 222 -11.72 10.17 -5.41
N LEU A 223 -11.54 8.94 -5.92
CA LEU A 223 -12.27 8.46 -7.08
C LEU A 223 -13.79 8.45 -6.83
N GLY A 224 -14.22 8.11 -5.60
CA GLY A 224 -15.62 8.05 -5.21
C GLY A 224 -16.30 9.41 -5.26
N ASP A 225 -15.76 10.38 -4.57
CA ASP A 225 -16.29 11.74 -4.49
C ASP A 225 -16.19 12.45 -5.85
N PHE A 226 -15.08 12.19 -6.58
CA PHE A 226 -14.91 12.68 -7.95
C PHE A 226 -16.01 12.17 -8.90
N LEU A 227 -16.34 10.88 -8.86
CA LEU A 227 -17.41 10.31 -9.70
C LEU A 227 -18.78 10.83 -9.27
N THR A 228 -19.01 10.98 -7.98
CA THR A 228 -20.26 11.54 -7.42
C THR A 228 -20.47 12.99 -7.88
N SER A 229 -19.42 13.82 -7.82
CA SER A 229 -19.47 15.22 -8.27
C SER A 229 -19.73 15.36 -9.78
N HIS A 230 -19.41 14.32 -10.58
CA HIS A 230 -19.71 14.27 -12.02
C HIS A 230 -21.03 13.56 -12.35
N GLY A 231 -21.87 13.26 -11.34
CA GLY A 231 -23.16 12.58 -11.51
C GLY A 231 -23.05 11.13 -11.98
N LYS A 232 -21.96 10.44 -11.66
CA LYS A 232 -21.68 9.04 -12.06
C LYS A 232 -21.32 8.14 -10.88
N PRO A 233 -22.03 8.19 -9.74
CA PRO A 233 -21.69 7.39 -8.57
C PRO A 233 -21.76 5.88 -8.85
N GLU A 234 -22.56 5.45 -9.83
CA GLU A 234 -22.69 4.05 -10.24
C GLU A 234 -21.40 3.44 -10.80
N LEU A 235 -20.47 4.29 -11.27
CA LEU A 235 -19.18 3.84 -11.79
C LEU A 235 -18.15 3.57 -10.70
N LEU A 236 -18.39 3.92 -9.45
CA LEU A 236 -17.42 3.73 -8.36
C LEU A 236 -17.03 2.25 -8.20
N GLY A 237 -18.01 1.35 -8.14
CA GLY A 237 -17.75 -0.09 -8.04
C GLY A 237 -16.90 -0.63 -9.19
N PRO A 238 -17.31 -0.47 -10.45
CA PRO A 238 -16.52 -0.86 -11.60
C PRO A 238 -15.14 -0.22 -11.65
N ALA A 239 -15.01 1.07 -11.37
CA ALA A 239 -13.73 1.78 -11.42
C ALA A 239 -12.72 1.27 -10.37
N LEU A 240 -13.16 1.08 -9.12
CA LEU A 240 -12.33 0.49 -8.06
C LEU A 240 -12.01 -0.98 -8.35
N ALA A 241 -12.95 -1.74 -8.91
CA ALA A 241 -12.72 -3.13 -9.30
C ALA A 241 -11.63 -3.24 -10.37
N TRP A 242 -11.64 -2.37 -11.39
CA TRP A 242 -10.61 -2.35 -12.40
C TRP A 242 -9.28 -1.78 -11.89
N LEU A 243 -9.30 -0.74 -11.05
CA LEU A 243 -8.11 -0.18 -10.40
C LEU A 243 -7.36 -1.24 -9.59
N ASN A 244 -8.06 -2.01 -8.79
CA ASN A 244 -7.46 -2.98 -7.88
C ASN A 244 -7.35 -4.37 -8.50
N GLY A 245 -8.34 -4.81 -9.29
CA GLY A 245 -8.35 -6.11 -9.96
C GLY A 245 -7.30 -6.23 -11.08
N ALA A 246 -7.10 -5.17 -11.86
CA ALA A 246 -6.11 -5.17 -12.93
C ALA A 246 -4.66 -5.37 -12.41
N GLN A 247 -4.38 -5.04 -11.15
CA GLN A 247 -3.07 -5.29 -10.53
C GLN A 247 -2.69 -6.77 -10.49
N ILE A 248 -3.67 -7.68 -10.47
CA ILE A 248 -3.43 -9.14 -10.36
C ILE A 248 -2.70 -9.68 -11.59
N VAL A 249 -2.90 -9.06 -12.74
CA VAL A 249 -2.20 -9.45 -13.98
C VAL A 249 -0.70 -9.12 -13.89
N THR A 250 -0.34 -8.12 -13.11
CA THR A 250 1.03 -7.61 -13.01
C THR A 250 2.06 -8.65 -12.54
N PRO A 251 1.86 -9.40 -11.43
CA PRO A 251 2.81 -10.44 -11.03
C PRO A 251 3.01 -11.51 -12.10
N ILE A 252 1.97 -11.83 -12.87
CA ILE A 252 2.04 -12.84 -13.94
C ILE A 252 2.92 -12.33 -15.08
N ILE A 253 2.72 -11.09 -15.50
CA ILE A 253 3.56 -10.44 -16.52
C ILE A 253 5.01 -10.35 -16.02
N LEU A 254 5.20 -9.97 -14.76
CA LEU A 254 6.53 -9.78 -14.19
C LEU A 254 7.30 -11.10 -14.02
N LEU A 255 6.64 -12.22 -13.75
CA LEU A 255 7.30 -13.53 -13.72
C LEU A 255 7.97 -13.88 -15.05
N THR A 256 7.39 -13.45 -16.18
CA THR A 256 7.96 -13.68 -17.52
C THR A 256 9.03 -12.66 -17.91
N MET A 257 9.08 -11.50 -17.24
CA MET A 257 9.95 -10.39 -17.59
C MET A 257 10.94 -9.99 -16.49
N ALA A 258 10.95 -10.68 -15.35
CA ALA A 258 11.71 -10.30 -14.14
C ALA A 258 13.20 -10.04 -14.44
N ASP A 259 13.85 -10.94 -15.20
CA ASP A 259 15.27 -10.79 -15.53
C ASP A 259 15.56 -9.59 -16.45
N ARG A 260 14.56 -9.21 -17.29
CA ARG A 260 14.70 -8.08 -18.23
C ARG A 260 14.40 -6.73 -17.58
N MET A 261 13.79 -6.73 -16.39
CA MET A 261 13.41 -5.51 -15.68
C MET A 261 14.43 -5.07 -14.61
N GLN A 262 15.32 -5.97 -14.18
CA GLN A 262 16.28 -5.69 -13.14
C GLN A 262 17.22 -4.55 -13.54
N ARG A 263 17.27 -3.49 -12.72
CA ARG A 263 18.10 -2.29 -12.93
C ARG A 263 17.85 -1.57 -14.29
N GLN A 264 16.70 -1.75 -14.90
CA GLN A 264 16.35 -1.11 -16.18
C GLN A 264 15.50 0.15 -15.94
N ALA A 265 15.73 1.16 -16.74
CA ALA A 265 14.96 2.43 -16.69
C ALA A 265 13.63 2.35 -17.45
N TRP A 266 13.50 1.42 -18.40
CA TRP A 266 12.35 1.36 -19.29
C TRP A 266 10.99 1.19 -18.57
N PRO A 267 10.86 0.47 -17.44
CA PRO A 267 9.57 0.40 -16.74
C PRO A 267 9.08 1.78 -16.33
N PHE A 268 9.96 2.61 -15.79
CA PHE A 268 9.61 3.97 -15.36
C PHE A 268 9.36 4.91 -16.54
N LEU A 269 10.15 4.78 -17.64
CA LEU A 269 9.99 5.57 -18.85
C LEU A 269 8.70 5.28 -19.62
N ILE A 270 8.16 4.07 -19.53
CA ILE A 270 6.91 3.68 -20.19
C ILE A 270 5.73 3.91 -19.25
N PHE A 271 5.76 3.37 -18.04
CA PHE A 271 4.60 3.35 -17.16
C PHE A 271 4.38 4.66 -16.40
N GLY A 272 5.41 5.47 -16.18
CA GLY A 272 5.24 6.80 -15.61
C GLY A 272 4.44 7.75 -16.50
N PRO A 273 4.79 7.93 -17.80
CA PRO A 273 3.96 8.70 -18.73
C PRO A 273 2.54 8.13 -18.92
N ILE A 274 2.38 6.80 -18.95
CA ILE A 274 1.04 6.19 -19.00
C ILE A 274 0.23 6.57 -17.76
N LEU A 275 0.83 6.55 -16.58
CA LEU A 275 0.20 6.99 -15.33
C LEU A 275 -0.24 8.46 -15.40
N PHE A 276 0.64 9.34 -15.90
CA PHE A 276 0.33 10.76 -16.12
C PHE A 276 -0.86 10.94 -17.06
N VAL A 277 -0.84 10.28 -18.22
CA VAL A 277 -1.94 10.33 -19.21
C VAL A 277 -3.24 9.79 -18.62
N SER A 278 -3.16 8.76 -17.77
CA SER A 278 -4.36 8.19 -17.12
C SER A 278 -4.99 9.18 -16.14
N PHE A 279 -4.19 9.92 -15.34
CA PHE A 279 -4.73 10.98 -14.48
C PHE A 279 -5.30 12.13 -15.30
N PHE A 280 -4.58 12.58 -16.32
CA PHE A 280 -5.07 13.62 -17.23
C PHE A 280 -6.39 13.20 -17.91
N GLY A 281 -6.49 11.94 -18.32
CA GLY A 281 -7.72 11.38 -18.88
C GLY A 281 -8.89 11.36 -17.90
N LEU A 282 -8.67 10.98 -16.65
CA LEU A 282 -9.70 11.05 -15.60
C LEU A 282 -10.20 12.49 -15.40
N MET A 283 -9.28 13.47 -15.38
CA MET A 283 -9.62 14.89 -15.13
C MET A 283 -10.52 15.48 -16.21
N PHE A 284 -10.28 15.15 -17.49
CA PHE A 284 -10.85 15.92 -18.62
C PHE A 284 -11.74 15.11 -19.57
N ILE A 285 -11.76 13.78 -19.48
CA ILE A 285 -12.56 12.92 -20.37
C ILE A 285 -13.54 12.07 -19.56
N PRO A 286 -14.72 12.60 -19.23
CA PRO A 286 -15.65 11.95 -18.32
C PRO A 286 -16.54 10.87 -18.99
N SER A 287 -16.06 10.17 -20.02
CA SER A 287 -16.80 9.05 -20.59
C SER A 287 -16.66 7.79 -19.71
N THR A 288 -17.73 6.98 -19.64
CA THR A 288 -17.75 5.76 -18.84
C THR A 288 -16.61 4.81 -19.18
N LEU A 289 -16.41 4.54 -20.48
CA LEU A 289 -15.32 3.66 -20.93
C LEU A 289 -13.96 4.20 -20.52
N TRP A 290 -13.73 5.52 -20.67
CA TRP A 290 -12.45 6.15 -20.39
C TRP A 290 -12.10 6.13 -18.90
N ILE A 291 -13.10 6.36 -18.02
CA ILE A 291 -12.94 6.23 -16.56
C ILE A 291 -12.44 4.83 -16.19
N ILE A 292 -13.07 3.78 -16.74
CA ILE A 292 -12.67 2.39 -16.49
C ILE A 292 -11.27 2.10 -17.03
N VAL A 293 -10.97 2.53 -18.26
CA VAL A 293 -9.64 2.33 -18.86
C VAL A 293 -8.55 3.04 -18.07
N CYS A 294 -8.79 4.29 -17.65
CA CYS A 294 -7.84 5.03 -16.82
C CYS A 294 -7.65 4.36 -15.45
N SER A 295 -8.73 3.92 -14.80
CA SER A 295 -8.65 3.21 -13.51
C SER A 295 -7.83 1.93 -13.63
N ALA A 296 -8.10 1.09 -14.62
CA ALA A 296 -7.31 -0.12 -14.89
C ALA A 296 -5.84 0.20 -15.18
N SER A 297 -5.59 1.21 -16.00
CA SER A 297 -4.25 1.66 -16.37
C SER A 297 -3.46 2.16 -15.14
N ILE A 298 -4.09 2.95 -14.25
CA ILE A 298 -3.49 3.39 -12.99
C ILE A 298 -3.14 2.18 -12.12
N GLY A 299 -4.04 1.20 -12.00
CA GLY A 299 -3.79 -0.02 -11.24
C GLY A 299 -2.58 -0.81 -11.74
N VAL A 300 -2.53 -1.11 -13.05
CA VAL A 300 -1.42 -1.86 -13.66
C VAL A 300 -0.11 -1.09 -13.55
N THR A 301 -0.11 0.19 -13.89
CA THR A 301 1.11 1.02 -13.89
C THR A 301 1.69 1.18 -12.49
N THR A 302 0.85 1.44 -11.49
CA THR A 302 1.31 1.54 -10.09
C THR A 302 1.82 0.20 -9.56
N ALA A 303 1.22 -0.93 -9.95
CA ALA A 303 1.69 -2.24 -9.53
C ALA A 303 3.05 -2.61 -10.17
N ILE A 304 3.25 -2.33 -11.46
CA ILE A 304 4.52 -2.58 -12.16
C ILE A 304 5.64 -1.73 -11.56
N THR A 305 5.41 -0.43 -11.40
CA THR A 305 6.42 0.50 -10.88
C THR A 305 6.70 0.27 -9.39
N LEU A 306 5.71 -0.18 -8.61
CA LEU A 306 5.89 -0.65 -7.23
C LEU A 306 6.91 -1.79 -7.18
N ILE A 307 6.66 -2.86 -7.93
CA ILE A 307 7.51 -4.06 -7.90
C ILE A 307 8.90 -3.74 -8.43
N ALA A 308 8.99 -2.94 -9.50
CA ALA A 308 10.26 -2.48 -10.03
C ALA A 308 11.07 -1.70 -8.99
N THR A 309 10.43 -0.80 -8.23
CA THR A 309 11.10 0.00 -7.19
C THR A 309 11.51 -0.85 -6.00
N LEU A 310 10.64 -1.78 -5.55
CA LEU A 310 10.94 -2.67 -4.41
C LEU A 310 12.09 -3.64 -4.69
N ALA A 311 12.36 -3.96 -5.94
CA ALA A 311 13.49 -4.81 -6.33
C ALA A 311 14.86 -4.09 -6.27
N LEU A 312 14.89 -2.75 -6.21
CA LEU A 312 16.12 -1.97 -6.31
C LEU A 312 17.01 -1.93 -5.06
N PRO A 313 16.50 -1.86 -3.82
CA PRO A 313 17.35 -1.82 -2.63
C PRO A 313 18.38 -2.97 -2.56
N PRO A 314 18.00 -4.25 -2.73
CA PRO A 314 18.98 -5.33 -2.69
C PRO A 314 19.97 -5.34 -3.87
N LEU A 315 19.62 -4.66 -4.98
CA LEU A 315 20.48 -4.57 -6.16
C LEU A 315 21.46 -3.39 -6.13
N LEU A 316 21.14 -2.33 -5.36
CA LEU A 316 21.88 -1.07 -5.35
C LEU A 316 22.62 -0.81 -4.03
N SER A 317 22.29 -1.54 -2.96
CA SER A 317 22.92 -1.41 -1.64
C SER A 317 23.87 -2.55 -1.37
N ALA A 318 24.91 -2.31 -0.55
CA ALA A 318 25.73 -3.39 -0.04
C ALA A 318 24.87 -4.36 0.80
N PRO A 319 25.19 -5.67 0.84
CA PRO A 319 24.36 -6.66 1.54
C PRO A 319 24.04 -6.30 3.00
N ALA A 320 24.99 -5.67 3.71
CA ALA A 320 24.81 -5.21 5.09
C ALA A 320 23.87 -3.99 5.21
N ASP A 321 23.71 -3.20 4.15
CA ASP A 321 22.96 -1.94 4.15
C ASP A 321 21.55 -2.07 3.56
N VAL A 322 21.20 -3.21 2.97
CA VAL A 322 19.89 -3.42 2.31
C VAL A 322 18.74 -3.11 3.27
N SER A 323 18.78 -3.61 4.50
CA SER A 323 17.73 -3.43 5.49
C SER A 323 17.55 -1.95 5.86
N ARG A 324 18.64 -1.22 6.14
CA ARG A 324 18.58 0.20 6.53
C ARG A 324 18.17 1.10 5.35
N THR A 325 18.60 0.76 4.12
CA THR A 325 18.16 1.46 2.90
C THR A 325 16.67 1.27 2.67
N ALA A 326 16.18 0.04 2.80
CA ALA A 326 14.74 -0.26 2.68
C ALA A 326 13.92 0.45 3.78
N ALA A 327 14.40 0.47 5.02
CA ALA A 327 13.72 1.18 6.11
C ALA A 327 13.59 2.68 5.81
N GLY A 328 14.65 3.35 5.38
CA GLY A 328 14.62 4.75 4.99
C GLY A 328 13.71 5.01 3.78
N MET A 329 13.78 4.16 2.77
CA MET A 329 12.89 4.20 1.60
C MET A 329 11.41 4.13 2.02
N PHE A 330 11.04 3.18 2.88
CA PHE A 330 9.65 3.06 3.32
C PHE A 330 9.20 4.24 4.19
N THR A 331 10.05 4.74 5.08
CA THR A 331 9.73 5.92 5.90
C THR A 331 9.40 7.13 5.02
N ILE A 332 10.25 7.46 4.03
CA ILE A 332 10.00 8.56 3.10
C ILE A 332 8.75 8.28 2.27
N SER A 333 8.61 7.07 1.75
CA SER A 333 7.49 6.68 0.91
C SER A 333 6.14 6.84 1.61
N TYR A 334 6.01 6.33 2.82
CA TYR A 334 4.74 6.44 3.56
C TYR A 334 4.48 7.88 4.04
N THR A 335 5.52 8.67 4.33
CA THR A 335 5.36 10.10 4.59
C THR A 335 4.74 10.81 3.37
N ILE A 336 5.24 10.55 2.17
CA ILE A 336 4.67 11.12 0.93
C ILE A 336 3.24 10.61 0.70
N ALA A 337 2.97 9.33 0.98
CA ALA A 337 1.65 8.74 0.84
C ALA A 337 0.60 9.29 1.82
N ILE A 338 1.00 10.07 2.83
CA ILE A 338 0.11 10.85 3.70
C ILE A 338 -0.02 12.28 3.19
N VAL A 339 1.13 12.91 2.92
CA VAL A 339 1.20 14.33 2.57
C VAL A 339 0.46 14.62 1.25
N VAL A 340 0.65 13.77 0.25
CA VAL A 340 0.07 14.00 -1.09
C VAL A 340 -1.47 13.92 -1.07
N PRO A 341 -2.14 12.88 -0.51
CA PRO A 341 -3.60 12.88 -0.43
C PRO A 341 -4.15 14.07 0.35
N THR A 342 -3.47 14.48 1.44
CA THR A 342 -3.88 15.64 2.22
C THR A 342 -3.81 16.93 1.39
N ILE A 343 -2.72 17.13 0.62
CA ILE A 343 -2.59 18.27 -0.31
C ILE A 343 -3.65 18.17 -1.42
N SER A 344 -3.92 16.97 -1.96
CA SER A 344 -4.94 16.76 -2.98
C SER A 344 -6.32 17.20 -2.50
N GLY A 345 -6.71 16.79 -1.28
CA GLY A 345 -7.97 17.22 -0.68
C GLY A 345 -8.00 18.73 -0.40
N ALA A 346 -6.91 19.29 0.13
CA ALA A 346 -6.82 20.74 0.40
C ALA A 346 -6.93 21.58 -0.88
N LEU A 347 -6.39 21.11 -2.01
CA LEU A 347 -6.55 21.76 -3.30
C LEU A 347 -8.01 21.72 -3.77
N TRP A 348 -8.69 20.59 -3.60
CA TRP A 348 -10.11 20.49 -3.92
C TRP A 348 -10.93 21.43 -3.03
N ASP A 349 -10.76 21.38 -1.71
CA ASP A 349 -11.46 22.26 -0.77
C ASP A 349 -11.26 23.76 -1.10
N ALA A 350 -10.01 24.13 -1.42
CA ALA A 350 -9.67 25.54 -1.71
C ALA A 350 -10.21 26.03 -3.05
N THR A 351 -10.31 25.15 -4.06
CA THR A 351 -10.73 25.54 -5.42
C THR A 351 -12.21 25.28 -5.67
N GLY A 352 -12.84 24.38 -4.92
CA GLY A 352 -14.18 23.86 -5.20
C GLY A 352 -14.27 23.01 -6.47
N VAL A 353 -13.12 22.68 -7.09
CA VAL A 353 -13.07 22.00 -8.39
C VAL A 353 -12.54 20.56 -8.25
N PRO A 354 -13.36 19.52 -8.50
CA PRO A 354 -13.02 18.12 -8.19
C PRO A 354 -11.73 17.61 -8.84
N TRP A 355 -11.43 17.98 -10.10
CA TRP A 355 -10.26 17.49 -10.79
C TRP A 355 -8.93 17.97 -10.17
N THR A 356 -8.94 19.03 -9.36
CA THR A 356 -7.71 19.57 -8.74
C THR A 356 -7.07 18.59 -7.75
N ALA A 357 -7.84 17.65 -7.18
CA ALA A 357 -7.31 16.58 -6.36
C ALA A 357 -6.32 15.66 -7.10
N PHE A 358 -6.41 15.57 -8.41
CA PHE A 358 -5.52 14.73 -9.23
C PHE A 358 -4.25 15.46 -9.70
N VAL A 359 -4.16 16.79 -9.53
CA VAL A 359 -2.96 17.56 -9.93
C VAL A 359 -1.70 17.10 -9.21
N PRO A 360 -1.68 16.91 -7.87
CA PRO A 360 -0.50 16.36 -7.19
C PRO A 360 -0.13 14.96 -7.67
N LEU A 361 -1.10 14.16 -8.15
CA LEU A 361 -0.85 12.82 -8.68
C LEU A 361 -0.16 12.88 -10.05
N CYS A 362 -0.51 13.86 -10.89
CA CYS A 362 0.22 14.14 -12.12
C CYS A 362 1.69 14.49 -11.83
N VAL A 363 1.94 15.31 -10.80
CA VAL A 363 3.31 15.62 -10.35
C VAL A 363 4.01 14.34 -9.87
N CYS A 364 3.34 13.50 -9.08
CA CYS A 364 3.89 12.21 -8.65
C CYS A 364 4.26 11.31 -9.83
N ALA A 365 3.45 11.25 -10.89
CA ALA A 365 3.75 10.46 -12.10
C ALA A 365 5.01 10.96 -12.81
N VAL A 366 5.20 12.28 -12.91
CA VAL A 366 6.43 12.88 -13.46
C VAL A 366 7.63 12.57 -12.56
N VAL A 367 7.51 12.77 -11.26
CA VAL A 367 8.58 12.49 -10.28
C VAL A 367 8.96 11.01 -10.32
N LEU A 368 7.99 10.10 -10.36
CA LEU A 368 8.23 8.66 -10.48
C LEU A 368 9.01 8.33 -11.76
N THR A 369 8.65 8.94 -12.90
CA THR A 369 9.35 8.74 -14.18
C THR A 369 10.81 9.20 -14.10
N VAL A 370 11.04 10.42 -13.61
CA VAL A 370 12.38 11.03 -13.54
C VAL A 370 13.26 10.30 -12.52
N LEU A 371 12.78 10.14 -11.29
CA LEU A 371 13.56 9.51 -10.22
C LEU A 371 13.71 8.01 -10.42
N GLY A 372 12.69 7.32 -10.91
CA GLY A 372 12.78 5.90 -11.23
C GLY A 372 13.84 5.61 -12.29
N THR A 373 13.94 6.46 -13.32
CA THR A 373 15.01 6.35 -14.32
C THR A 373 16.39 6.69 -13.76
N ALA A 374 16.48 7.70 -12.87
CA ALA A 374 17.73 8.05 -12.20
C ALA A 374 18.23 6.93 -11.29
N VAL A 375 17.32 6.30 -10.54
CA VAL A 375 17.64 5.15 -9.68
C VAL A 375 18.10 3.95 -10.51
N ALA A 376 17.40 3.62 -11.60
CA ALA A 376 17.78 2.50 -12.45
C ALA A 376 19.18 2.68 -13.09
N ARG A 377 19.62 3.92 -13.28
CA ARG A 377 20.96 4.28 -13.79
C ARG A 377 21.99 4.51 -12.71
N TYR A 378 21.59 4.43 -11.43
CA TYR A 378 22.49 4.67 -10.29
C TYR A 378 23.59 3.59 -10.24
N LYS A 379 24.85 4.02 -10.20
CA LYS A 379 26.02 3.15 -10.03
C LYS A 379 26.46 3.19 -8.57
N PRO A 380 26.47 2.05 -7.86
CA PRO A 380 26.98 1.97 -6.49
C PRO A 380 28.45 2.45 -6.41
N ALA A 381 28.83 3.00 -5.27
CA ALA A 381 30.20 3.49 -5.06
C ALA A 381 31.26 2.38 -5.22
N SER A 382 30.90 1.12 -4.97
CA SER A 382 31.76 -0.05 -5.18
C SER A 382 32.14 -0.29 -6.65
N GLU A 383 31.30 0.08 -7.61
CA GLU A 383 31.61 -0.01 -9.04
C GLU A 383 32.47 1.16 -9.53
N LYS A 384 32.47 2.30 -8.81
CA LYS A 384 33.32 3.47 -9.19
C LYS A 384 34.80 3.25 -8.91
N GLY A 385 35.14 2.35 -7.97
CA GLY A 385 36.53 2.03 -7.63
C GLY A 385 37.21 1.02 -8.55
N ILE A 386 36.44 0.24 -9.30
CA ILE A 386 36.98 -0.80 -10.21
C ILE A 386 37.37 -0.21 -11.58
N ILE A 387 36.82 0.94 -11.96
CA ILE A 387 37.12 1.60 -13.27
C ILE A 387 38.31 2.58 -13.14
N ALA A 388 38.78 2.84 -11.93
CA ALA A 388 39.89 3.77 -11.63
C ALA A 388 41.21 3.06 -11.32
N GLN A 389 41.32 1.75 -11.49
CA GLN A 389 42.54 0.96 -11.53
C GLN A 389 42.73 0.33 -12.91
#